data_5d01f11c95993cfefcdf51c04c8a2e81
#
_entry.id   5d01f11c95993cfefcdf51c04c8a2e81
#
_cell.length_a   1.000
_cell.length_b   1.000
_cell.length_c   1.000
_cell.angle_alpha   90.00
_cell.angle_beta   90.00
_cell.angle_gamma   90.00
#
_symmetry.space_group_name_H-M   'P 1'
#
loop_
_entity.id
_entity.type
_entity.pdbx_description
1 polymer ?
#
loop_
_entity_poly.entity_id
_entity_poly.type
_entity_poly.pdbx_seq_one_letter_code
_entity_poly.pdbx_strand_id
1 'polypeptide(L)'
;MLGLKLPTDPRWVNIVEKNIEDILTDHAYCEQKATSTAISLIVSFPEYTELVQEMVALVKEEISHFKMVHDKILENGWILGRDRKDEYVIQLIGFFPKGGSRTTQLVHRLLYAALIEARSCERFRLLSEELEDKELAEFYRKLMVSEANHYTMFLGFARQYGERKEVDQKWNELLDYEAQIMKNLSKSETIHG
;
A
#
# COMPACT_ATOMS: atom_id res chain seq x y z
N MET A 1 -7.64 -10.83 -6.58
CA MET A 1 -6.53 -11.16 -5.68
C MET A 1 -6.71 -10.35 -4.40
N LEU A 2 -6.43 -10.92 -3.24
CA LEU A 2 -6.53 -10.27 -1.91
C LEU A 2 -7.88 -9.57 -1.60
N GLY A 3 -8.96 -10.06 -2.20
CA GLY A 3 -10.31 -9.53 -2.03
C GLY A 3 -10.68 -8.33 -2.91
N LEU A 4 -9.71 -7.70 -3.59
CA LEU A 4 -9.97 -6.56 -4.49
C LEU A 4 -11.02 -6.92 -5.54
N LYS A 5 -12.02 -6.06 -5.72
CA LYS A 5 -13.17 -6.29 -6.60
C LYS A 5 -12.94 -5.81 -8.04
N LEU A 6 -12.04 -4.86 -8.22
CA LEU A 6 -11.66 -4.36 -9.53
C LEU A 6 -10.13 -4.52 -9.72
N PRO A 7 -9.67 -5.38 -10.64
CA PRO A 7 -8.25 -5.48 -10.95
C PRO A 7 -7.77 -4.24 -11.70
N THR A 8 -6.47 -3.97 -11.62
CA THR A 8 -5.80 -2.96 -12.46
C THR A 8 -5.90 -3.36 -13.92
N ASP A 9 -6.20 -2.40 -14.79
CA ASP A 9 -6.18 -2.60 -16.24
C ASP A 9 -4.75 -2.92 -16.69
N PRO A 10 -4.47 -4.08 -17.34
CA PRO A 10 -3.10 -4.43 -17.76
C PRO A 10 -2.41 -3.38 -18.63
N ARG A 11 -3.18 -2.55 -19.35
CA ARG A 11 -2.62 -1.43 -20.14
C ARG A 11 -1.91 -0.36 -19.30
N TRP A 12 -2.10 -0.37 -17.98
CA TRP A 12 -1.35 0.47 -17.06
C TRP A 12 0.17 0.18 -17.12
N VAL A 13 0.59 -1.05 -17.37
CA VAL A 13 2.01 -1.41 -17.53
C VAL A 13 2.66 -0.61 -18.66
N ASN A 14 1.95 -0.36 -19.77
CA ASN A 14 2.47 0.48 -20.86
C ASN A 14 2.71 1.95 -20.43
N ILE A 15 2.00 2.44 -19.41
CA ILE A 15 2.24 3.76 -18.82
C ILE A 15 3.50 3.70 -17.97
N VAL A 16 3.65 2.65 -17.15
CA VAL A 16 4.82 2.42 -16.31
C VAL A 16 6.10 2.37 -17.17
N GLU A 17 6.12 1.57 -18.23
CA GLU A 17 7.30 1.40 -19.10
C GLU A 17 7.76 2.70 -19.75
N LYS A 18 6.84 3.63 -19.98
CA LYS A 18 7.16 4.96 -20.56
C LYS A 18 7.60 5.98 -19.50
N ASN A 19 7.38 5.69 -18.22
CA ASN A 19 7.54 6.65 -17.13
C ASN A 19 8.20 6.00 -15.88
N ILE A 20 9.23 5.14 -16.10
CA ILE A 20 9.85 4.35 -15.02
C ILE A 20 10.45 5.25 -13.94
N GLU A 21 11.07 6.38 -14.29
CA GLU A 21 11.61 7.34 -13.32
C GLU A 21 10.52 7.87 -12.39
N ASP A 22 9.37 8.25 -12.92
CA ASP A 22 8.22 8.76 -12.17
C ASP A 22 7.61 7.69 -11.28
N ILE A 23 7.48 6.46 -11.79
CA ILE A 23 6.96 5.30 -11.06
C ILE A 23 7.88 4.92 -9.90
N LEU A 24 9.20 4.85 -10.10
CA LEU A 24 10.14 4.56 -9.01
C LEU A 24 10.17 5.68 -7.98
N THR A 25 10.04 6.94 -8.40
CA THR A 25 9.92 8.08 -7.49
C THR A 25 8.66 7.96 -6.62
N ASP A 26 7.50 7.70 -7.23
CA ASP A 26 6.23 7.50 -6.51
C ASP A 26 6.33 6.31 -5.56
N HIS A 27 6.87 5.19 -6.03
CA HIS A 27 7.09 3.98 -5.24
C HIS A 27 7.96 4.26 -4.00
N ALA A 28 9.10 4.95 -4.16
CA ALA A 28 9.92 5.32 -3.02
C ALA A 28 9.14 6.09 -1.95
N TYR A 29 8.26 7.02 -2.37
CA TYR A 29 7.41 7.73 -1.42
C TYR A 29 6.29 6.87 -0.84
N CYS A 30 5.80 5.84 -1.53
CA CYS A 30 4.88 4.86 -0.96
C CYS A 30 5.53 4.13 0.21
N GLU A 31 6.75 3.62 0.07
CA GLU A 31 7.52 2.95 1.14
C GLU A 31 7.81 3.90 2.32
N GLN A 32 8.15 5.15 2.03
CA GLN A 32 8.35 6.17 3.07
C GLN A 32 7.05 6.45 3.84
N LYS A 33 5.90 6.50 3.15
CA LYS A 33 4.57 6.71 3.77
C LYS A 33 4.14 5.48 4.58
N ALA A 34 4.42 4.26 4.13
CA ALA A 34 4.20 3.02 4.87
C ALA A 34 5.02 3.01 6.17
N THR A 35 6.34 3.35 6.10
CA THR A 35 7.20 3.57 7.26
C THR A 35 6.59 4.57 8.25
N SER A 36 6.16 5.73 7.78
CA SER A 36 5.56 6.79 8.61
C SER A 36 4.24 6.34 9.24
N THR A 37 3.44 5.55 8.53
CA THR A 37 2.17 4.98 9.02
C THR A 37 2.44 4.01 10.17
N ALA A 38 3.42 3.11 10.03
CA ALA A 38 3.81 2.18 11.08
C ALA A 38 4.31 2.93 12.34
N ILE A 39 5.18 3.95 12.19
CA ILE A 39 5.61 4.81 13.30
C ILE A 39 4.41 5.49 13.96
N SER A 40 3.49 6.02 13.18
CA SER A 40 2.29 6.68 13.69
C SER A 40 1.36 5.72 14.45
N LEU A 41 1.30 4.44 14.08
CA LEU A 41 0.57 3.41 14.82
C LEU A 41 1.22 3.14 16.18
N ILE A 42 2.56 3.03 16.24
CA ILE A 42 3.32 2.89 17.49
C ILE A 42 3.00 4.04 18.45
N VAL A 43 3.10 5.28 17.96
CA VAL A 43 2.88 6.48 18.78
C VAL A 43 1.43 6.60 19.25
N SER A 44 0.49 6.27 18.36
CA SER A 44 -0.94 6.41 18.66
C SER A 44 -1.49 5.31 19.56
N PHE A 45 -0.93 4.10 19.53
CA PHE A 45 -1.47 2.91 20.19
C PHE A 45 -0.43 2.11 20.98
N PRO A 46 0.36 2.76 21.87
CA PRO A 46 1.46 2.11 22.57
C PRO A 46 1.03 0.99 23.55
N GLU A 47 -0.24 0.96 23.93
CA GLU A 47 -0.82 -0.06 24.80
C GLU A 47 -0.98 -1.44 24.12
N TYR A 48 -0.96 -1.52 22.81
CA TYR A 48 -1.07 -2.77 22.05
C TYR A 48 0.35 -3.32 21.76
N THR A 49 0.97 -3.96 22.77
CA THR A 49 2.37 -4.38 22.73
C THR A 49 2.73 -5.23 21.52
N GLU A 50 1.88 -6.19 21.16
CA GLU A 50 2.08 -7.07 19.99
C GLU A 50 2.10 -6.24 18.69
N LEU A 51 1.13 -5.35 18.51
CA LEU A 51 1.10 -4.42 17.39
C LEU A 51 2.38 -3.57 17.33
N VAL A 52 2.82 -3.02 18.47
CA VAL A 52 4.04 -2.20 18.52
C VAL A 52 5.25 -3.00 18.08
N GLN A 53 5.40 -4.26 18.50
CA GLN A 53 6.51 -5.12 18.08
C GLN A 53 6.51 -5.37 16.56
N GLU A 54 5.35 -5.68 16.00
CA GLU A 54 5.22 -5.90 14.55
C GLU A 54 5.44 -4.60 13.76
N MET A 55 4.94 -3.46 14.24
CA MET A 55 5.18 -2.17 13.58
C MET A 55 6.66 -1.77 13.62
N VAL A 56 7.42 -2.13 14.67
CA VAL A 56 8.89 -1.92 14.69
C VAL A 56 9.60 -2.78 13.65
N ALA A 57 9.14 -4.02 13.42
CA ALA A 57 9.68 -4.87 12.36
C ALA A 57 9.33 -4.28 10.98
N LEU A 58 8.07 -3.89 10.78
CA LEU A 58 7.60 -3.28 9.54
C LEU A 58 8.37 -2.00 9.18
N VAL A 59 8.61 -1.10 10.14
CA VAL A 59 9.44 0.12 9.91
C VAL A 59 10.80 -0.21 9.31
N LYS A 60 11.46 -1.27 9.81
CA LYS A 60 12.78 -1.69 9.30
C LYS A 60 12.68 -2.27 7.89
N GLU A 61 11.63 -3.00 7.60
CA GLU A 61 11.38 -3.59 6.29
C GLU A 61 11.08 -2.50 5.27
N GLU A 62 10.12 -1.61 5.53
CA GLU A 62 9.70 -0.54 4.61
C GLU A 62 10.81 0.47 4.32
N ILE A 63 11.61 0.83 5.33
CA ILE A 63 12.76 1.70 5.07
C ILE A 63 13.85 0.99 4.25
N SER A 64 13.93 -0.34 4.32
CA SER A 64 14.81 -1.11 3.45
C SER A 64 14.26 -1.18 2.01
N HIS A 65 12.94 -1.29 1.84
CA HIS A 65 12.29 -1.20 0.53
C HIS A 65 12.50 0.17 -0.10
N PHE A 66 12.28 1.25 0.66
CA PHE A 66 12.63 2.60 0.22
C PHE A 66 14.06 2.68 -0.32
N LYS A 67 15.02 2.12 0.45
CA LYS A 67 16.43 2.09 0.02
C LYS A 67 16.60 1.32 -1.28
N MET A 68 15.99 0.15 -1.42
CA MET A 68 16.08 -0.67 -2.63
C MET A 68 15.54 0.08 -3.85
N VAL A 69 14.40 0.76 -3.72
CA VAL A 69 13.81 1.59 -4.80
C VAL A 69 14.73 2.77 -5.13
N HIS A 70 15.26 3.45 -4.12
CA HIS A 70 16.17 4.56 -4.29
C HIS A 70 17.49 4.14 -4.96
N ASP A 71 18.01 2.97 -4.61
CA ASP A 71 19.20 2.41 -5.29
C ASP A 71 18.90 2.19 -6.79
N LYS A 72 17.70 1.68 -7.17
CA LYS A 72 17.29 1.56 -8.58
C LYS A 72 17.20 2.91 -9.29
N ILE A 73 16.74 3.97 -8.63
CA ILE A 73 16.75 5.33 -9.19
C ILE A 73 18.19 5.75 -9.52
N LEU A 74 19.12 5.54 -8.57
CA LEU A 74 20.53 5.90 -8.74
C LEU A 74 21.25 5.05 -9.82
N GLU A 75 20.97 3.75 -9.91
CA GLU A 75 21.50 2.84 -10.91
C GLU A 75 21.16 3.28 -12.35
N ASN A 76 20.00 3.92 -12.53
CA ASN A 76 19.59 4.51 -13.81
C ASN A 76 20.14 5.93 -14.04
N GLY A 77 20.97 6.46 -13.14
CA GLY A 77 21.52 7.81 -13.24
C GLY A 77 20.52 8.92 -12.94
N TRP A 78 19.38 8.60 -12.35
CA TRP A 78 18.35 9.55 -11.94
C TRP A 78 18.54 10.03 -10.52
N ILE A 79 17.79 11.05 -10.14
CA ILE A 79 17.67 11.55 -8.75
C ILE A 79 16.25 11.35 -8.25
N LEU A 80 16.11 11.14 -6.95
CA LEU A 80 14.78 11.06 -6.33
C LEU A 80 14.02 12.38 -6.59
N GLY A 81 12.92 12.27 -7.33
CA GLY A 81 12.01 13.39 -7.61
C GLY A 81 11.25 13.86 -6.36
N ARG A 82 10.32 14.79 -6.53
CA ARG A 82 9.44 15.24 -5.46
C ARG A 82 8.22 14.35 -5.31
N ASP A 83 7.75 14.18 -4.06
CA ASP A 83 6.48 13.54 -3.78
C ASP A 83 5.32 14.26 -4.49
N ARG A 84 4.40 13.48 -5.02
CA ARG A 84 3.20 13.95 -5.72
C ARG A 84 1.95 13.60 -4.90
N LYS A 85 0.87 14.35 -5.14
CA LYS A 85 -0.41 14.04 -4.54
C LYS A 85 -0.94 12.73 -5.14
N ASP A 86 -1.38 11.85 -4.27
CA ASP A 86 -2.05 10.62 -4.63
C ASP A 86 -3.57 10.80 -4.44
N GLU A 87 -4.29 10.98 -5.53
CA GLU A 87 -5.75 11.18 -5.52
C GLU A 87 -6.50 9.92 -5.05
N TYR A 88 -5.95 8.74 -5.30
CA TYR A 88 -6.50 7.49 -4.78
C TYR A 88 -6.49 7.48 -3.26
N VAL A 89 -5.36 7.78 -2.65
CA VAL A 89 -5.19 7.85 -1.20
C VAL A 89 -6.10 8.91 -0.58
N ILE A 90 -6.19 10.10 -1.20
CA ILE A 90 -7.06 11.19 -0.72
C ILE A 90 -8.52 10.75 -0.69
N GLN A 91 -9.01 10.10 -1.74
CA GLN A 91 -10.38 9.61 -1.80
C GLN A 91 -10.61 8.46 -0.82
N LEU A 92 -9.66 7.53 -0.70
CA LEU A 92 -9.76 6.36 0.18
C LEU A 92 -9.89 6.75 1.66
N ILE A 93 -9.15 7.75 2.12
CA ILE A 93 -9.25 8.27 3.49
C ILE A 93 -10.66 8.78 3.79
N GLY A 94 -11.37 9.29 2.80
CA GLY A 94 -12.75 9.78 2.92
C GLY A 94 -13.79 8.72 3.32
N PHE A 95 -13.46 7.43 3.18
CA PHE A 95 -14.34 6.33 3.58
C PHE A 95 -14.54 6.26 5.10
N PHE A 96 -13.53 6.60 5.87
CA PHE A 96 -13.56 6.41 7.32
C PHE A 96 -14.13 7.65 8.03
N PRO A 97 -15.19 7.48 8.84
CA PRO A 97 -15.72 8.59 9.63
C PRO A 97 -14.70 9.05 10.68
N LYS A 98 -14.70 10.34 10.96
CA LYS A 98 -13.87 10.91 12.02
C LYS A 98 -14.46 10.57 13.41
N GLY A 99 -13.59 10.31 14.38
CA GLY A 99 -13.99 10.01 15.76
C GLY A 99 -14.23 8.52 15.99
N GLY A 100 -15.07 8.21 16.99
CA GLY A 100 -15.26 6.83 17.47
C GLY A 100 -14.36 6.48 18.65
N SER A 101 -14.53 5.27 19.19
CA SER A 101 -13.68 4.74 20.25
C SER A 101 -12.22 4.61 19.79
N ARG A 102 -11.30 4.50 20.74
CA ARG A 102 -9.87 4.28 20.44
C ARG A 102 -9.67 2.99 19.63
N THR A 103 -10.38 1.92 19.98
CA THR A 103 -10.37 0.66 19.23
C THR A 103 -10.93 0.82 17.82
N THR A 104 -12.02 1.56 17.64
CA THR A 104 -12.61 1.86 16.32
C THR A 104 -11.60 2.60 15.44
N GLN A 105 -10.92 3.59 15.99
CA GLN A 105 -9.88 4.34 15.24
C GLN A 105 -8.71 3.45 14.85
N LEU A 106 -8.27 2.54 15.74
CA LEU A 106 -7.22 1.57 15.43
C LEU A 106 -7.66 0.65 14.29
N VAL A 107 -8.85 0.03 14.38
CA VAL A 107 -9.38 -0.86 13.35
C VAL A 107 -9.47 -0.15 11.99
N HIS A 108 -9.96 1.08 11.94
CA HIS A 108 -10.05 1.85 10.69
C HIS A 108 -8.66 2.05 10.06
N ARG A 109 -7.65 2.38 10.86
CA ARG A 109 -6.28 2.57 10.37
C ARG A 109 -5.65 1.28 9.87
N LEU A 110 -5.92 0.16 10.54
CA LEU A 110 -5.45 -1.17 10.13
C LEU A 110 -6.12 -1.63 8.83
N LEU A 111 -7.43 -1.40 8.67
CA LEU A 111 -8.15 -1.71 7.42
C LEU A 111 -7.68 -0.84 6.26
N TYR A 112 -7.44 0.45 6.51
CA TYR A 112 -6.85 1.35 5.51
C TYR A 112 -5.48 0.83 5.04
N ALA A 113 -4.57 0.54 5.99
CA ALA A 113 -3.26 0.01 5.67
C ALA A 113 -3.36 -1.32 4.90
N ALA A 114 -4.20 -2.27 5.36
CA ALA A 114 -4.41 -3.54 4.66
C ALA A 114 -4.86 -3.34 3.19
N LEU A 115 -5.68 -2.32 2.90
CA LEU A 115 -6.11 -2.07 1.53
C LEU A 115 -5.00 -1.48 0.67
N ILE A 116 -4.18 -0.59 1.21
CA ILE A 116 -2.99 -0.06 0.51
C ILE A 116 -2.08 -1.22 0.13
N GLU A 117 -1.72 -2.10 1.08
CA GLU A 117 -0.87 -3.27 0.83
C GLU A 117 -1.49 -4.23 -0.21
N ALA A 118 -2.81 -4.44 -0.15
CA ALA A 118 -3.51 -5.27 -1.13
C ALA A 118 -3.39 -4.70 -2.56
N ARG A 119 -3.49 -3.38 -2.71
CA ARG A 119 -3.36 -2.71 -4.01
C ARG A 119 -1.92 -2.70 -4.50
N SER A 120 -0.94 -2.41 -3.63
CA SER A 120 0.49 -2.53 -3.93
C SER A 120 0.83 -3.94 -4.41
N CYS A 121 0.44 -4.95 -3.64
CA CYS A 121 0.66 -6.36 -4.00
C CYS A 121 0.07 -6.73 -5.36
N GLU A 122 -1.15 -6.28 -5.68
CA GLU A 122 -1.79 -6.55 -6.96
C GLU A 122 -1.04 -5.89 -8.12
N ARG A 123 -0.59 -4.65 -7.95
CA ARG A 123 0.18 -3.92 -8.94
C ARG A 123 1.59 -4.47 -9.12
N PHE A 124 2.27 -4.83 -8.04
CA PHE A 124 3.59 -5.46 -8.10
C PHE A 124 3.51 -6.82 -8.79
N ARG A 125 2.43 -7.60 -8.57
CA ARG A 125 2.17 -8.82 -9.33
C ARG A 125 2.09 -8.53 -10.82
N LEU A 126 1.28 -7.56 -11.22
CA LEU A 126 1.11 -7.18 -12.62
C LEU A 126 2.43 -6.75 -13.26
N LEU A 127 3.21 -5.91 -12.57
CA LEU A 127 4.54 -5.51 -13.03
C LEU A 127 5.49 -6.70 -13.15
N SER A 128 5.46 -7.64 -12.19
CA SER A 128 6.30 -8.84 -12.22
C SER A 128 5.99 -9.81 -13.38
N GLU A 129 4.75 -9.77 -13.86
CA GLU A 129 4.28 -10.65 -14.95
C GLU A 129 4.46 -10.02 -16.33
N GLU A 130 4.24 -8.71 -16.47
CA GLU A 130 4.05 -8.03 -17.75
C GLU A 130 5.20 -7.13 -18.19
N LEU A 131 6.10 -6.66 -17.28
CA LEU A 131 7.22 -5.80 -17.66
C LEU A 131 8.18 -6.51 -18.65
N GLU A 132 8.61 -5.76 -19.69
CA GLU A 132 9.64 -6.22 -20.63
C GLU A 132 11.02 -6.34 -19.94
N ASP A 133 11.38 -5.38 -19.07
CA ASP A 133 12.58 -5.41 -18.23
C ASP A 133 12.48 -6.52 -17.18
N LYS A 134 13.24 -7.62 -17.41
CA LYS A 134 13.22 -8.81 -16.55
C LYS A 134 13.88 -8.59 -15.19
N GLU A 135 14.82 -7.66 -15.06
CA GLU A 135 15.43 -7.31 -13.79
C GLU A 135 14.43 -6.54 -12.90
N LEU A 136 13.76 -5.55 -13.49
CA LEU A 136 12.73 -4.80 -12.80
C LEU A 136 11.49 -5.67 -12.48
N ALA A 137 11.12 -6.59 -13.36
CA ALA A 137 10.05 -7.56 -13.10
C ALA A 137 10.37 -8.45 -11.89
N GLU A 138 11.61 -8.94 -11.78
CA GLU A 138 12.03 -9.77 -10.63
C GLU A 138 12.11 -8.93 -9.33
N PHE A 139 12.50 -7.67 -9.42
CA PHE A 139 12.46 -6.73 -8.32
C PHE A 139 11.03 -6.61 -7.74
N TYR A 140 10.03 -6.35 -8.59
CA TYR A 140 8.63 -6.26 -8.17
C TYR A 140 8.08 -7.60 -7.69
N ARG A 141 8.55 -8.74 -8.22
CA ARG A 141 8.17 -10.08 -7.73
C ARG A 141 8.57 -10.29 -6.26
N LYS A 142 9.73 -9.81 -5.85
CA LYS A 142 10.19 -9.90 -4.45
C LYS A 142 9.34 -9.04 -3.53
N LEU A 143 9.11 -7.79 -3.89
CA LEU A 143 8.29 -6.87 -3.09
C LEU A 143 6.83 -7.34 -2.97
N MET A 144 6.24 -7.90 -4.03
CA MET A 144 4.89 -8.46 -3.99
C MET A 144 4.68 -9.44 -2.82
N VAL A 145 5.69 -10.21 -2.47
CA VAL A 145 5.60 -11.19 -1.37
C VAL A 145 5.53 -10.47 -0.01
N SER A 146 6.33 -9.42 0.18
CA SER A 146 6.27 -8.58 1.39
C SER A 146 4.90 -7.92 1.54
N GLU A 147 4.37 -7.30 0.48
CA GLU A 147 3.06 -6.64 0.49
C GLU A 147 1.92 -7.62 0.84
N ALA A 148 1.98 -8.87 0.34
CA ALA A 148 1.01 -9.89 0.70
C ALA A 148 1.06 -10.27 2.19
N ASN A 149 2.25 -10.27 2.80
CA ASN A 149 2.44 -10.50 4.23
C ASN A 149 1.93 -9.31 5.05
N HIS A 150 2.27 -8.08 4.65
CA HIS A 150 1.79 -6.86 5.31
C HIS A 150 0.26 -6.77 5.28
N TYR A 151 -0.37 -7.03 4.13
CA TYR A 151 -1.82 -7.16 4.02
C TYR A 151 -2.41 -8.12 5.04
N THR A 152 -1.84 -9.33 5.11
CA THR A 152 -2.33 -10.39 6.00
C THR A 152 -2.18 -9.99 7.47
N MET A 153 -1.05 -9.38 7.83
CA MET A 153 -0.75 -8.87 9.16
C MET A 153 -1.75 -7.77 9.58
N PHE A 154 -1.93 -6.73 8.77
CA PHE A 154 -2.83 -5.64 9.10
C PHE A 154 -4.28 -6.09 9.24
N LEU A 155 -4.78 -6.91 8.32
CA LEU A 155 -6.14 -7.45 8.39
C LEU A 155 -6.30 -8.41 9.58
N GLY A 156 -5.25 -9.16 9.92
CA GLY A 156 -5.18 -9.99 11.12
C GLY A 156 -5.36 -9.18 12.40
N PHE A 157 -4.60 -8.10 12.57
CA PHE A 157 -4.72 -7.21 13.73
C PHE A 157 -6.08 -6.49 13.79
N ALA A 158 -6.62 -6.07 12.64
CA ALA A 158 -7.96 -5.48 12.62
C ALA A 158 -9.01 -6.46 13.19
N ARG A 159 -8.94 -7.74 12.84
CA ARG A 159 -9.81 -8.80 13.32
C ARG A 159 -9.54 -9.22 14.77
N GLN A 160 -8.31 -9.04 15.24
CA GLN A 160 -7.92 -9.34 16.63
C GLN A 160 -8.43 -8.28 17.59
N TYR A 161 -8.41 -7.01 17.21
CA TYR A 161 -8.78 -5.89 18.08
C TYR A 161 -10.23 -5.43 17.93
N GLY A 162 -10.86 -5.69 16.80
CA GLY A 162 -12.26 -5.38 16.55
C GLY A 162 -13.20 -6.58 16.71
N GLU A 163 -14.50 -6.34 16.73
CA GLU A 163 -15.49 -7.42 16.61
C GLU A 163 -15.42 -7.96 15.17
N ARG A 164 -15.13 -9.26 15.03
CA ARG A 164 -14.75 -9.88 13.75
C ARG A 164 -15.80 -9.68 12.65
N LYS A 165 -17.09 -9.81 12.99
CA LYS A 165 -18.16 -9.66 12.00
C LYS A 165 -18.26 -8.23 11.49
N GLU A 166 -18.13 -7.25 12.40
CA GLU A 166 -18.14 -5.83 12.07
C GLU A 166 -16.91 -5.46 11.21
N VAL A 167 -15.74 -6.00 11.55
CA VAL A 167 -14.50 -5.80 10.80
C VAL A 167 -14.62 -6.40 9.38
N ASP A 168 -15.12 -7.63 9.25
CA ASP A 168 -15.29 -8.29 7.95
C ASP A 168 -16.35 -7.58 7.10
N GLN A 169 -17.43 -7.07 7.71
CA GLN A 169 -18.39 -6.23 7.01
C GLN A 169 -17.77 -4.93 6.53
N LYS A 170 -17.08 -4.21 7.42
CA LYS A 170 -16.41 -2.94 7.09
C LYS A 170 -15.34 -3.13 6.01
N TRP A 171 -14.62 -4.25 6.04
CA TRP A 171 -13.67 -4.62 4.99
C TRP A 171 -14.35 -4.78 3.63
N ASN A 172 -15.48 -5.48 3.56
CA ASN A 172 -16.23 -5.64 2.33
C ASN A 172 -16.77 -4.30 1.78
N GLU A 173 -17.29 -3.42 2.67
CA GLU A 173 -17.74 -2.08 2.31
C GLU A 173 -16.58 -1.24 1.74
N LEU A 174 -15.39 -1.34 2.36
CA LEU A 174 -14.18 -0.66 1.91
C LEU A 174 -13.72 -1.14 0.52
N LEU A 175 -13.77 -2.45 0.26
CA LEU A 175 -13.46 -3.02 -1.05
C LEU A 175 -14.44 -2.56 -2.14
N ASP A 176 -15.74 -2.41 -1.81
CA ASP A 176 -16.74 -1.86 -2.73
C ASP A 176 -16.48 -0.38 -3.03
N TYR A 177 -16.13 0.38 -2.02
CA TYR A 177 -15.80 1.80 -2.14
C TYR A 177 -14.53 2.00 -2.98
N GLU A 178 -13.49 1.22 -2.71
CA GLU A 178 -12.24 1.23 -3.48
C GLU A 178 -12.47 0.93 -4.96
N ALA A 179 -13.30 -0.07 -5.28
CA ALA A 179 -13.63 -0.40 -6.65
C ALA A 179 -14.34 0.77 -7.38
N GLN A 180 -15.11 1.61 -6.66
CA GLN A 180 -15.72 2.82 -7.23
C GLN A 180 -14.67 3.89 -7.49
N ILE A 181 -13.71 4.08 -6.57
CA ILE A 181 -12.57 4.99 -6.78
C ILE A 181 -11.82 4.58 -8.04
N MET A 182 -11.41 3.31 -8.14
CA MET A 182 -10.65 2.79 -9.28
C MET A 182 -11.36 2.92 -10.63
N LYS A 183 -12.70 2.87 -10.65
CA LYS A 183 -13.48 3.11 -11.88
C LYS A 183 -13.42 4.56 -12.37
N ASN A 184 -13.30 5.49 -11.44
CA ASN A 184 -13.41 6.93 -11.70
C ASN A 184 -12.05 7.62 -11.84
N LEU A 185 -10.97 6.98 -11.36
CA LEU A 185 -9.62 7.51 -11.52
C LEU A 185 -9.13 7.35 -12.96
N SER A 186 -8.47 8.39 -13.45
CA SER A 186 -7.68 8.29 -14.68
C SER A 186 -6.44 7.44 -14.41
N LYS A 187 -5.98 6.69 -15.41
CA LYS A 187 -4.71 5.96 -15.33
C LYS A 187 -3.57 6.97 -15.21
N SER A 188 -2.73 6.81 -14.21
CA SER A 188 -1.62 7.71 -13.91
C SER A 188 -0.32 6.96 -13.63
N GLU A 189 0.77 7.69 -13.55
CA GLU A 189 2.10 7.22 -13.19
C GLU A 189 2.25 7.14 -11.66
N THR A 190 1.38 6.35 -11.01
CA THR A 190 1.38 6.12 -9.55
C THR A 190 1.20 4.65 -9.24
N ILE A 191 1.69 4.23 -8.07
CA ILE A 191 1.58 2.83 -7.63
C ILE A 191 0.15 2.49 -7.18
N HIS A 192 -0.64 3.42 -6.68
CA HIS A 192 -1.97 3.12 -6.15
C HIS A 192 -3.14 3.50 -7.08
N GLY A 193 -3.08 4.58 -7.80
CA GLY A 193 -4.22 5.07 -8.57
C GLY A 193 -3.95 5.63 -9.94
#